data_1defc72e598610fbaf808c49e5011a09
#
_entry.id   1defc72e598610fbaf808c49e5011a09
#
_cell.length_a   1.000
_cell.length_b   1.000
_cell.length_c   1.000
_cell.angle_alpha   90.00
_cell.angle_beta   90.00
_cell.angle_gamma   90.00
#
_symmetry.space_group_name_H-M   'P 1'
#
loop_
_entity.id
_entity.type
_entity.pdbx_description
1 polymer ?
#
loop_
_entity_poly.entity_id
_entity_poly.type
_entity_poly.pdbx_seq_one_letter_code
_entity_poly.pdbx_strand_id
1 'polypeptide(L)'
;MSDEVKNEKESNGIERRSFLKCMAWAGTGLVWVMNAGVLTSCSLLPGAKQKGVFSFVQISDSHIGFNKEPNQDVTKTFQEAVNRINALEEQPAFLIHTGDITQLSTPDQFDTATQVLKSAKASQVYYVPGEHDVFSDDGKIYLERYGKGTQGQGWRSFDYQGVHFIGLINVLNLKQGTGTGLGGSGFGQLGNDQLEWLEKDVKGLSSSTPIVVFAHIPLWTIYPEWGWGTEDSAQALSYLKRFGSITVLNGHIHQILQKVEGNVTFHTARSTAFPQPAPGTAPAPGPIKDVPADKLRSVLGLREVTYLSNNSPLAIVDSALG
;
A
#
# COMPACT_ATOMS: atom_id res chain seq x y z
N MET A 1 -26.23 14.54 -64.07
CA MET A 1 -24.88 14.67 -63.45
C MET A 1 -25.08 15.06 -62.04
N SER A 2 -25.07 14.10 -61.15
CA SER A 2 -25.22 14.28 -59.70
C SER A 2 -24.19 13.34 -59.06
N ASP A 3 -23.13 13.94 -58.51
CA ASP A 3 -22.05 13.26 -57.78
C ASP A 3 -22.52 12.87 -56.40
N GLU A 4 -22.60 11.57 -56.13
CA GLU A 4 -22.79 11.01 -54.79
C GLU A 4 -21.44 11.00 -54.07
N VAL A 5 -21.34 11.81 -52.99
CA VAL A 5 -20.24 11.74 -52.05
C VAL A 5 -20.49 10.62 -51.04
N LYS A 6 -19.78 9.50 -51.17
CA LYS A 6 -19.75 8.43 -50.19
C LYS A 6 -18.94 8.87 -48.97
N ASN A 7 -19.62 9.01 -47.84
CA ASN A 7 -19.02 9.18 -46.51
C ASN A 7 -18.63 7.80 -45.97
N GLU A 8 -17.37 7.44 -46.05
CA GLU A 8 -16.80 6.27 -45.35
C GLU A 8 -16.58 6.63 -43.86
N LYS A 9 -17.41 6.05 -42.99
CA LYS A 9 -17.15 6.01 -41.56
C LYS A 9 -16.00 5.04 -41.33
N GLU A 10 -14.81 5.55 -41.01
CA GLU A 10 -13.73 4.77 -40.43
C GLU A 10 -14.18 4.24 -39.04
N SER A 11 -14.40 2.95 -38.95
CA SER A 11 -14.60 2.25 -37.69
C SER A 11 -13.22 2.03 -37.07
N ASN A 12 -12.87 2.80 -36.05
CA ASN A 12 -11.69 2.56 -35.19
C ASN A 12 -11.88 1.27 -34.37
N GLY A 13 -11.83 0.14 -35.03
CA GLY A 13 -11.79 -1.18 -34.43
C GLY A 13 -10.34 -1.52 -34.05
N ILE A 14 -10.11 -1.72 -32.75
CA ILE A 14 -8.82 -2.23 -32.25
C ILE A 14 -8.55 -3.58 -32.90
N GLU A 15 -7.45 -3.69 -33.67
CA GLU A 15 -7.06 -4.96 -34.30
C GLU A 15 -6.85 -6.05 -33.24
N ARG A 16 -7.58 -7.15 -33.34
CA ARG A 16 -7.51 -8.32 -32.43
C ARG A 16 -6.08 -8.84 -32.21
N ARG A 17 -5.21 -8.70 -33.20
CA ARG A 17 -3.79 -9.08 -33.09
C ARG A 17 -2.98 -8.17 -32.18
N SER A 18 -3.26 -6.88 -32.18
CA SER A 18 -2.62 -5.92 -31.25
C SER A 18 -3.08 -6.14 -29.80
N PHE A 19 -4.37 -6.45 -29.61
CA PHE A 19 -4.93 -6.83 -28.32
C PHE A 19 -4.28 -8.11 -27.74
N LEU A 20 -4.13 -9.16 -28.56
CA LEU A 20 -3.50 -10.41 -28.15
C LEU A 20 -1.97 -10.28 -27.91
N LYS A 21 -1.29 -9.38 -28.62
CA LYS A 21 0.13 -9.07 -28.32
C LYS A 21 0.31 -8.35 -26.99
N CYS A 22 -0.58 -7.45 -26.62
CA CYS A 22 -0.59 -6.83 -25.29
C CYS A 22 -0.84 -7.87 -24.18
N MET A 23 -1.70 -8.86 -24.42
CA MET A 23 -1.96 -9.95 -23.46
C MET A 23 -0.76 -10.92 -23.32
N ALA A 24 0.05 -11.11 -24.35
CA ALA A 24 1.21 -12.01 -24.31
C ALA A 24 2.42 -11.42 -23.57
N TRP A 25 2.44 -10.10 -23.31
CA TRP A 25 3.52 -9.41 -22.58
C TRP A 25 3.21 -9.17 -21.09
N ALA A 26 1.95 -9.27 -20.69
CA ALA A 26 1.54 -9.18 -19.31
C ALA A 26 1.65 -10.55 -18.64
N GLY A 27 2.86 -10.96 -18.32
CA GLY A 27 3.10 -12.14 -17.47
C GLY A 27 2.32 -12.03 -16.16
N THR A 28 1.30 -12.86 -15.99
CA THR A 28 0.65 -13.28 -14.75
C THR A 28 0.02 -12.22 -13.84
N GLY A 29 -0.62 -11.18 -14.38
CA GLY A 29 -1.36 -10.22 -13.54
C GLY A 29 -2.21 -9.27 -14.36
N LEU A 30 -3.36 -9.72 -14.88
CA LEU A 30 -4.30 -8.84 -15.54
C LEU A 30 -5.20 -8.15 -14.51
N VAL A 31 -4.99 -6.87 -14.28
CA VAL A 31 -5.97 -6.01 -13.60
C VAL A 31 -6.91 -5.44 -14.65
N TRP A 32 -8.16 -5.91 -14.66
CA TRP A 32 -9.22 -5.34 -15.48
C TRP A 32 -9.84 -4.15 -14.73
N VAL A 33 -9.70 -2.96 -15.27
CA VAL A 33 -10.47 -1.80 -14.81
C VAL A 33 -11.59 -1.56 -15.80
N MET A 34 -12.83 -1.86 -15.41
CA MET A 34 -14.00 -1.43 -16.14
C MET A 34 -14.46 -0.08 -15.62
N ASN A 35 -14.28 0.94 -16.42
CA ASN A 35 -14.96 2.22 -16.18
C ASN A 35 -15.91 2.48 -17.37
N ALA A 36 -17.21 2.52 -17.10
CA ALA A 36 -18.28 2.87 -18.05
C ALA A 36 -18.24 2.13 -19.40
N GLY A 37 -17.87 0.83 -19.43
CA GLY A 37 -18.00 0.00 -20.62
C GLY A 37 -16.95 0.23 -21.71
N VAL A 38 -15.92 1.02 -21.46
CA VAL A 38 -14.82 1.27 -22.43
C VAL A 38 -13.54 0.64 -21.92
N LEU A 39 -13.03 -0.35 -22.67
CA LEU A 39 -11.67 -0.89 -22.48
C LEU A 39 -10.68 0.12 -23.05
N THR A 40 -9.99 0.85 -22.21
CA THR A 40 -8.89 1.70 -22.64
C THR A 40 -7.60 0.90 -22.55
N SER A 41 -7.07 0.48 -23.68
CA SER A 41 -5.74 -0.11 -23.75
C SER A 41 -4.70 1.01 -23.61
N CYS A 42 -3.98 1.05 -22.51
CA CYS A 42 -2.77 1.86 -22.41
C CYS A 42 -1.67 1.21 -23.24
N SER A 43 -1.37 1.73 -24.41
CA SER A 43 -0.12 1.43 -25.09
C SER A 43 0.99 2.20 -24.40
N LEU A 44 1.64 1.58 -23.41
CA LEU A 44 2.91 2.06 -22.89
C LEU A 44 3.97 1.78 -23.99
N LEU A 45 4.26 2.76 -24.81
CA LEU A 45 5.42 2.71 -25.70
C LEU A 45 6.68 2.86 -24.83
N PRO A 46 7.64 1.92 -24.89
CA PRO A 46 8.92 2.08 -24.16
C PRO A 46 9.61 3.38 -24.62
N GLY A 47 9.90 4.26 -23.66
CA GLY A 47 10.73 5.45 -23.89
C GLY A 47 10.05 6.81 -23.95
N ALA A 48 8.74 6.93 -23.98
CA ALA A 48 8.06 8.23 -23.87
C ALA A 48 7.63 8.46 -22.42
N LYS A 49 8.37 9.26 -21.63
CA LYS A 49 7.91 9.78 -20.34
C LYS A 49 6.65 10.60 -20.58
N GLN A 50 5.49 10.01 -20.37
CA GLN A 50 4.23 10.76 -20.39
C GLN A 50 4.23 11.73 -19.20
N LYS A 51 4.01 13.01 -19.50
CA LYS A 51 3.90 14.07 -18.49
C LYS A 51 2.74 13.71 -17.54
N GLY A 52 3.04 13.54 -16.25
CA GLY A 52 2.03 13.20 -15.23
C GLY A 52 1.85 11.69 -14.96
N VAL A 53 2.78 10.84 -15.38
CA VAL A 53 2.85 9.43 -14.98
C VAL A 53 4.00 9.25 -14.01
N PHE A 54 3.76 8.63 -12.86
CA PHE A 54 4.79 8.23 -11.91
C PHE A 54 4.39 6.93 -11.22
N SER A 55 5.37 6.21 -10.74
CA SER A 55 5.17 5.05 -9.87
C SER A 55 5.78 5.27 -8.49
N PHE A 56 5.23 4.60 -7.50
CA PHE A 56 5.81 4.43 -6.18
C PHE A 56 5.63 2.97 -5.74
N VAL A 57 6.38 2.54 -4.75
CA VAL A 57 6.28 1.17 -4.22
C VAL A 57 5.84 1.20 -2.78
N GLN A 58 4.86 0.36 -2.44
CA GLN A 58 4.49 0.01 -1.08
C GLN A 58 5.24 -1.25 -0.67
N ILE A 59 5.91 -1.19 0.47
CA ILE A 59 6.44 -2.31 1.24
C ILE A 59 5.80 -2.30 2.63
N SER A 60 5.69 -3.44 3.28
CA SER A 60 5.00 -3.54 4.56
C SER A 60 5.54 -4.70 5.39
N ASP A 61 5.39 -4.57 6.70
CA ASP A 61 5.52 -5.67 7.64
C ASP A 61 6.87 -6.40 7.48
N SER A 62 7.97 -5.64 7.57
CA SER A 62 9.31 -6.19 7.46
C SER A 62 9.79 -6.90 8.74
N HIS A 63 9.20 -6.59 9.88
CA HIS A 63 9.42 -7.25 11.18
C HIS A 63 10.90 -7.53 11.48
N ILE A 64 11.77 -6.58 11.23
CA ILE A 64 13.21 -6.75 11.50
C ILE A 64 13.42 -7.14 12.96
N GLY A 65 14.10 -8.29 13.15
CA GLY A 65 14.28 -8.91 14.45
C GLY A 65 13.43 -10.16 14.68
N PHE A 66 12.43 -10.45 13.83
CA PHE A 66 11.76 -11.76 13.83
C PHE A 66 12.75 -12.83 13.31
N ASN A 67 12.79 -13.98 14.00
CA ASN A 67 13.77 -15.05 13.73
C ASN A 67 13.21 -16.46 14.00
N LYS A 68 11.93 -16.66 13.72
CA LYS A 68 11.23 -17.94 13.92
C LYS A 68 10.65 -18.45 12.62
N GLU A 69 10.11 -19.68 12.63
CA GLU A 69 9.34 -20.18 11.48
C GLU A 69 8.15 -19.26 11.18
N PRO A 70 7.88 -19.06 9.88
CA PRO A 70 8.48 -19.71 8.71
C PRO A 70 9.74 -19.00 8.15
N ASN A 71 10.16 -17.88 8.72
CA ASN A 71 11.28 -17.08 8.22
C ASN A 71 12.26 -16.72 9.33
N GLN A 72 13.36 -17.45 9.39
CA GLN A 72 14.40 -17.22 10.39
C GLN A 72 15.35 -16.06 10.04
N ASP A 73 15.24 -15.49 8.84
CA ASP A 73 16.06 -14.36 8.37
C ASP A 73 15.23 -13.36 7.57
N VAL A 74 14.43 -12.58 8.28
CA VAL A 74 13.59 -11.52 7.68
C VAL A 74 14.42 -10.39 7.10
N THR A 75 15.64 -10.17 7.59
CA THR A 75 16.55 -9.17 7.02
C THR A 75 16.92 -9.53 5.59
N LYS A 76 17.17 -10.81 5.33
CA LYS A 76 17.46 -11.31 3.98
C LYS A 76 16.26 -11.11 3.04
N THR A 77 15.05 -11.48 3.44
CA THR A 77 13.87 -11.33 2.59
C THR A 77 13.51 -9.85 2.38
N PHE A 78 13.76 -8.99 3.36
CA PHE A 78 13.63 -7.55 3.19
C PHE A 78 14.66 -6.97 2.22
N GLN A 79 15.92 -7.42 2.29
CA GLN A 79 16.94 -7.04 1.31
C GLN A 79 16.59 -7.56 -0.10
N GLU A 80 16.01 -8.75 -0.23
CA GLU A 80 15.51 -9.28 -1.51
C GLU A 80 14.40 -8.38 -2.08
N ALA A 81 13.48 -7.88 -1.23
CA ALA A 81 12.46 -6.91 -1.65
C ALA A 81 13.09 -5.62 -2.18
N VAL A 82 14.08 -5.06 -1.47
CA VAL A 82 14.81 -3.86 -1.92
C VAL A 82 15.57 -4.12 -3.22
N ASN A 83 16.21 -5.28 -3.36
CA ASN A 83 16.91 -5.66 -4.60
C ASN A 83 15.95 -5.73 -5.78
N ARG A 84 14.73 -6.26 -5.55
CA ARG A 84 13.69 -6.30 -6.57
C ARG A 84 13.24 -4.89 -6.98
N ILE A 85 13.04 -3.98 -6.02
CA ILE A 85 12.75 -2.57 -6.31
C ILE A 85 13.86 -1.95 -7.17
N ASN A 86 15.13 -2.22 -6.81
CA ASN A 86 16.29 -1.71 -7.53
C ASN A 86 16.44 -2.27 -8.95
N ALA A 87 15.82 -3.41 -9.22
CA ALA A 87 15.82 -4.08 -10.53
C ALA A 87 14.62 -3.69 -11.42
N LEU A 88 13.70 -2.85 -10.91
CA LEU A 88 12.60 -2.33 -11.74
C LEU A 88 13.15 -1.54 -12.92
N GLU A 89 12.54 -1.71 -14.08
CA GLU A 89 12.91 -1.01 -15.32
C GLU A 89 12.80 0.51 -15.14
N GLU A 90 11.71 0.94 -14.50
CA GLU A 90 11.51 2.34 -14.10
C GLU A 90 11.60 2.44 -12.57
N GLN A 91 12.52 3.29 -12.09
CA GLN A 91 12.69 3.47 -10.66
C GLN A 91 11.52 4.24 -10.06
N PRO A 92 10.98 3.81 -8.90
CA PRO A 92 9.88 4.49 -8.24
C PRO A 92 10.30 5.89 -7.78
N ALA A 93 9.36 6.82 -7.82
CA ALA A 93 9.57 8.18 -7.33
C ALA A 93 9.90 8.20 -5.83
N PHE A 94 9.27 7.31 -5.06
CA PHE A 94 9.48 7.13 -3.63
C PHE A 94 8.96 5.75 -3.19
N LEU A 95 9.27 5.39 -1.94
CA LEU A 95 8.71 4.22 -1.27
C LEU A 95 7.75 4.66 -0.16
N ILE A 96 6.76 3.82 0.13
CA ILE A 96 5.91 3.91 1.34
C ILE A 96 6.09 2.62 2.11
N HIS A 97 6.49 2.71 3.38
CA HIS A 97 6.48 1.58 4.31
C HIS A 97 5.26 1.69 5.22
N THR A 98 4.35 0.72 5.12
CA THR A 98 3.06 0.76 5.83
C THR A 98 3.08 0.08 7.20
N GLY A 99 4.21 0.17 7.91
CA GLY A 99 4.33 -0.20 9.31
C GLY A 99 4.84 -1.62 9.57
N ASP A 100 4.99 -1.95 10.85
CA ASP A 100 5.67 -3.13 11.34
C ASP A 100 7.06 -3.30 10.72
N ILE A 101 7.82 -2.20 10.80
CA ILE A 101 9.20 -2.12 10.32
C ILE A 101 10.08 -3.05 11.14
N THR A 102 9.85 -3.05 12.45
CA THR A 102 10.58 -3.81 13.46
C THR A 102 9.69 -4.84 14.14
N GLN A 103 10.29 -5.80 14.83
CA GLN A 103 9.56 -6.80 15.63
C GLN A 103 9.30 -6.32 17.06
N LEU A 104 10.22 -5.58 17.66
CA LEU A 104 10.20 -5.22 19.09
C LEU A 104 10.57 -3.75 19.34
N SER A 105 10.51 -2.88 18.34
CA SER A 105 10.85 -1.45 18.41
C SER A 105 12.20 -1.13 19.06
N THR A 106 13.20 -2.02 18.96
CA THR A 106 14.52 -1.75 19.50
C THR A 106 15.36 -0.86 18.56
N PRO A 107 16.29 -0.04 19.10
CA PRO A 107 17.18 0.78 18.28
C PRO A 107 17.90 -0.01 17.18
N ASP A 108 18.46 -1.18 17.52
CA ASP A 108 19.21 -2.02 16.58
C ASP A 108 18.35 -2.54 15.43
N GLN A 109 17.08 -2.85 15.71
CA GLN A 109 16.13 -3.29 14.67
C GLN A 109 15.80 -2.15 13.70
N PHE A 110 15.56 -0.95 14.21
CA PHE A 110 15.39 0.24 13.38
C PHE A 110 16.64 0.59 12.58
N ASP A 111 17.82 0.46 13.17
CA ASP A 111 19.10 0.73 12.49
C ASP A 111 19.31 -0.26 11.34
N THR A 112 19.02 -1.54 11.57
CA THR A 112 19.08 -2.59 10.54
C THR A 112 18.10 -2.30 9.40
N ALA A 113 16.83 -1.98 9.72
CA ALA A 113 15.82 -1.63 8.72
C ALA A 113 16.27 -0.41 7.89
N THR A 114 16.78 0.63 8.57
CA THR A 114 17.29 1.84 7.92
C THR A 114 18.46 1.53 7.00
N GLN A 115 19.37 0.64 7.40
CA GLN A 115 20.52 0.24 6.58
C GLN A 115 20.06 -0.48 5.30
N VAL A 116 19.11 -1.41 5.40
CA VAL A 116 18.55 -2.09 4.23
C VAL A 116 17.89 -1.07 3.29
N LEU A 117 17.04 -0.18 3.82
CA LEU A 117 16.32 0.81 3.02
C LEU A 117 17.23 1.86 2.37
N LYS A 118 18.39 2.19 2.98
CA LYS A 118 19.39 3.07 2.34
C LYS A 118 19.96 2.51 1.04
N SER A 119 19.86 1.20 0.82
CA SER A 119 20.29 0.57 -0.44
C SER A 119 19.25 0.66 -1.55
N ALA A 120 18.04 1.14 -1.26
CA ALA A 120 16.98 1.34 -2.26
C ALA A 120 17.28 2.56 -3.16
N LYS A 121 17.08 2.38 -4.46
CA LYS A 121 17.23 3.43 -5.47
C LYS A 121 15.97 4.31 -5.56
N ALA A 122 15.45 4.75 -4.43
CA ALA A 122 14.32 5.67 -4.36
C ALA A 122 14.78 7.00 -3.76
N SER A 123 14.17 8.10 -4.20
CA SER A 123 14.56 9.44 -3.72
C SER A 123 14.17 9.68 -2.26
N GLN A 124 13.12 9.01 -1.78
CA GLN A 124 12.52 9.21 -0.47
C GLN A 124 11.80 7.94 -0.02
N VAL A 125 11.75 7.71 1.29
CA VAL A 125 10.87 6.71 1.91
C VAL A 125 9.95 7.43 2.90
N TYR A 126 8.67 7.22 2.76
CA TYR A 126 7.64 7.66 3.69
C TYR A 126 7.22 6.48 4.57
N TYR A 127 6.98 6.75 5.85
CA TYR A 127 6.68 5.73 6.85
C TYR A 127 5.40 6.05 7.60
N VAL A 128 4.68 5.01 8.01
CA VAL A 128 3.78 4.98 9.14
C VAL A 128 4.21 3.83 10.04
N PRO A 129 4.07 3.91 11.38
CA PRO A 129 4.42 2.80 12.26
C PRO A 129 3.32 1.74 12.24
N GLY A 130 3.71 0.48 12.49
CA GLY A 130 2.82 -0.55 12.96
C GLY A 130 2.86 -0.67 14.49
N GLU A 131 2.05 -1.56 15.08
CA GLU A 131 2.00 -1.77 16.52
C GLU A 131 3.33 -2.31 17.07
N HIS A 132 4.07 -3.07 16.28
CA HIS A 132 5.38 -3.56 16.64
C HIS A 132 6.45 -2.46 16.71
N ASP A 133 6.24 -1.32 16.07
CA ASP A 133 7.18 -0.20 16.05
C ASP A 133 7.02 0.75 17.24
N VAL A 134 5.92 0.63 17.97
CA VAL A 134 5.59 1.50 19.12
C VAL A 134 5.56 0.75 20.44
N PHE A 135 5.84 -0.54 20.41
CA PHE A 135 5.64 -1.49 21.49
C PHE A 135 6.43 -1.16 22.78
N SER A 136 7.69 -0.71 22.65
CA SER A 136 8.58 -0.56 23.82
C SER A 136 8.54 0.81 24.48
N ASP A 137 8.10 1.87 23.77
CA ASP A 137 8.31 3.24 24.20
C ASP A 137 7.26 4.24 23.69
N ASP A 138 6.08 3.76 23.33
CA ASP A 138 4.99 4.56 22.76
C ASP A 138 5.42 5.31 21.47
N GLY A 139 6.32 4.71 20.67
CA GLY A 139 6.75 5.22 19.39
C GLY A 139 7.80 6.34 19.43
N LYS A 140 8.46 6.59 20.54
CA LYS A 140 9.49 7.65 20.64
C LYS A 140 10.67 7.37 19.74
N ILE A 141 11.22 6.14 19.76
CA ILE A 141 12.31 5.74 18.89
C ILE A 141 11.91 5.82 17.42
N TYR A 142 10.68 5.43 17.08
CA TYR A 142 10.15 5.58 15.73
C TYR A 142 10.13 7.06 15.30
N LEU A 143 9.60 7.95 16.12
CA LEU A 143 9.50 9.38 15.82
C LEU A 143 10.87 10.05 15.70
N GLU A 144 11.85 9.68 16.53
CA GLU A 144 13.23 10.16 16.43
C GLU A 144 13.85 9.84 15.06
N ARG A 145 13.55 8.67 14.48
CA ARG A 145 14.12 8.21 13.21
C ARG A 145 13.32 8.66 11.99
N TYR A 146 12.02 8.58 12.04
CA TYR A 146 11.13 8.74 10.88
C TYR A 146 10.14 9.90 11.00
N GLY A 147 10.07 10.55 12.16
CA GLY A 147 9.15 11.63 12.45
C GLY A 147 9.49 12.97 11.79
N LYS A 148 10.65 13.11 11.14
CA LYS A 148 11.00 14.37 10.47
C LYS A 148 9.98 14.74 9.40
N GLY A 149 9.40 15.94 9.51
CA GLY A 149 8.38 16.45 8.60
C GLY A 149 6.99 15.86 8.81
N THR A 150 6.75 15.21 9.96
CA THR A 150 5.41 14.80 10.42
C THR A 150 4.81 15.83 11.36
N GLN A 151 3.53 15.67 11.68
CA GLN A 151 2.79 16.46 12.66
C GLN A 151 2.26 15.56 13.77
N GLY A 152 1.92 16.15 14.92
CA GLY A 152 1.41 15.42 16.06
C GLY A 152 2.25 14.21 16.45
N GLN A 153 1.64 13.05 16.49
CA GLN A 153 2.29 11.79 16.83
C GLN A 153 2.83 11.04 15.60
N GLY A 154 3.12 11.73 14.51
CA GLY A 154 3.77 11.13 13.34
C GLY A 154 2.94 11.10 12.05
N TRP A 155 1.72 11.65 12.04
CA TRP A 155 0.94 11.76 10.80
C TRP A 155 1.48 12.83 9.88
N ARG A 156 1.20 12.69 8.57
CA ARG A 156 1.69 13.61 7.54
C ARG A 156 0.78 13.67 6.32
N SER A 157 0.91 14.75 5.56
CA SER A 157 0.47 14.81 4.18
C SER A 157 1.54 15.42 3.30
N PHE A 158 1.48 15.13 2.01
CA PHE A 158 2.31 15.74 0.99
C PHE A 158 1.67 15.61 -0.38
N ASP A 159 2.02 16.52 -1.28
CA ASP A 159 1.58 16.48 -2.67
C ASP A 159 2.68 15.97 -3.59
N TYR A 160 2.33 15.10 -4.52
CA TYR A 160 3.25 14.66 -5.55
C TYR A 160 2.52 14.55 -6.90
N GLN A 161 2.95 15.34 -7.87
CA GLN A 161 2.40 15.37 -9.23
C GLN A 161 0.85 15.42 -9.31
N GLY A 162 0.23 16.20 -8.44
CA GLY A 162 -1.22 16.42 -8.43
C GLY A 162 -2.02 15.39 -7.65
N VAL A 163 -1.37 14.44 -7.01
CA VAL A 163 -1.97 13.49 -6.04
C VAL A 163 -1.65 13.95 -4.63
N HIS A 164 -2.63 13.94 -3.74
CA HIS A 164 -2.47 14.24 -2.32
C HIS A 164 -2.33 12.94 -1.52
N PHE A 165 -1.22 12.81 -0.80
CA PHE A 165 -0.86 11.63 0.01
C PHE A 165 -1.03 11.95 1.48
N ILE A 166 -1.66 11.03 2.23
CA ILE A 166 -1.98 11.18 3.66
C ILE A 166 -1.52 9.94 4.40
N GLY A 167 -0.53 10.08 5.29
CA GLY A 167 -0.07 9.04 6.20
C GLY A 167 -0.74 9.18 7.56
N LEU A 168 -1.53 8.19 7.96
CA LEU A 168 -2.28 8.15 9.21
C LEU A 168 -1.66 7.16 10.20
N ILE A 169 -1.65 7.53 11.47
CA ILE A 169 -1.16 6.71 12.57
C ILE A 169 -2.35 6.15 13.34
N ASN A 170 -2.49 4.83 13.39
CA ASN A 170 -3.62 4.18 14.05
C ASN A 170 -3.22 3.07 15.03
N VAL A 171 -1.97 3.11 15.52
CA VAL A 171 -1.40 2.07 16.40
C VAL A 171 -1.05 2.58 17.81
N LEU A 172 -1.08 3.89 18.08
CA LEU A 172 -0.73 4.46 19.38
C LEU A 172 -1.85 4.34 20.42
N ASN A 173 -3.09 4.31 19.98
CA ASN A 173 -4.27 4.25 20.86
C ASN A 173 -5.03 2.93 20.69
N LEU A 174 -4.30 1.80 20.61
CA LEU A 174 -4.92 0.50 20.50
C LEU A 174 -5.83 0.24 21.69
N LYS A 175 -7.13 0.08 21.47
CA LYS A 175 -7.98 -0.53 22.49
C LYS A 175 -7.54 -1.98 22.66
N GLN A 176 -7.03 -2.31 23.83
CA GLN A 176 -6.70 -3.67 24.19
C GLN A 176 -7.94 -4.55 23.98
N GLY A 177 -7.93 -5.33 22.90
CA GLY A 177 -8.89 -6.40 22.73
C GLY A 177 -8.66 -7.45 23.79
N THR A 178 -9.66 -8.27 24.08
CA THR A 178 -9.61 -9.38 25.02
C THR A 178 -8.67 -10.52 24.57
N GLY A 179 -7.83 -10.30 23.58
CA GLY A 179 -6.84 -11.24 23.03
C GLY A 179 -5.55 -11.22 23.83
N THR A 180 -5.25 -12.33 24.46
CA THR A 180 -4.03 -12.61 25.22
C THR A 180 -2.83 -12.74 24.30
N GLY A 181 -1.91 -11.81 24.30
CA GLY A 181 -0.61 -12.01 23.65
C GLY A 181 0.16 -10.72 23.41
N LEU A 182 1.47 -10.81 23.39
CA LEU A 182 2.39 -9.77 22.95
C LEU A 182 2.08 -9.39 21.49
N GLY A 183 1.66 -8.16 21.25
CA GLY A 183 1.13 -7.70 19.98
C GLY A 183 -0.39 -7.68 20.04
N GLY A 184 -0.96 -6.68 20.69
CA GLY A 184 -2.37 -6.61 21.00
C GLY A 184 -3.24 -6.74 19.75
N SER A 185 -4.05 -7.78 19.69
CA SER A 185 -5.20 -7.87 18.80
C SER A 185 -6.21 -6.82 19.26
N GLY A 186 -6.02 -5.59 18.86
CA GLY A 186 -6.90 -4.48 19.15
C GLY A 186 -7.22 -3.71 17.88
N PHE A 187 -8.41 -3.13 17.84
CA PHE A 187 -8.72 -2.18 16.77
C PHE A 187 -7.78 -1.01 16.79
N GLY A 188 -7.30 -0.61 15.62
CA GLY A 188 -6.60 0.64 15.44
C GLY A 188 -7.50 1.83 15.78
N GLN A 189 -6.90 2.94 16.18
CA GLN A 189 -7.60 4.18 16.44
C GLN A 189 -6.75 5.37 16.02
N LEU A 190 -7.35 6.31 15.28
CA LEU A 190 -6.71 7.55 14.85
C LEU A 190 -6.69 8.60 15.96
N GLY A 191 -7.80 8.73 16.68
CA GLY A 191 -7.99 9.72 17.74
C GLY A 191 -8.40 11.10 17.22
N ASN A 192 -8.96 11.91 18.14
CA ASN A 192 -9.59 13.18 17.77
C ASN A 192 -8.62 14.20 17.16
N ASP A 193 -7.41 14.34 17.71
CA ASP A 193 -6.44 15.33 17.23
C ASP A 193 -6.05 15.08 15.77
N GLN A 194 -5.85 13.80 15.41
CA GLN A 194 -5.52 13.42 14.05
C GLN A 194 -6.73 13.56 13.11
N LEU A 195 -7.94 13.24 13.58
CA LEU A 195 -9.16 13.41 12.81
C LEU A 195 -9.43 14.89 12.50
N GLU A 196 -9.25 15.79 13.49
CA GLU A 196 -9.36 17.24 13.27
C GLU A 196 -8.28 17.76 12.31
N TRP A 197 -7.07 17.25 12.43
CA TRP A 197 -5.99 17.57 11.49
C TRP A 197 -6.35 17.13 10.08
N LEU A 198 -6.81 15.90 9.90
CA LEU A 198 -7.21 15.36 8.60
C LEU A 198 -8.32 16.21 7.95
N GLU A 199 -9.34 16.60 8.72
CA GLU A 199 -10.41 17.45 8.22
C GLU A 199 -9.86 18.80 7.72
N LYS A 200 -8.96 19.43 8.47
CA LYS A 200 -8.31 20.70 8.09
C LYS A 200 -7.42 20.56 6.89
N ASP A 201 -6.64 19.48 6.83
CA ASP A 201 -5.69 19.19 5.75
C ASP A 201 -6.38 19.10 4.38
N VAL A 202 -7.48 18.34 4.32
CA VAL A 202 -8.18 18.14 3.04
C VAL A 202 -9.16 19.26 2.68
N LYS A 203 -9.53 20.15 3.62
CA LYS A 203 -10.61 21.13 3.46
C LYS A 203 -10.50 22.03 2.22
N GLY A 204 -9.28 22.45 1.88
CA GLY A 204 -9.00 23.37 0.77
C GLY A 204 -8.78 22.69 -0.58
N LEU A 205 -8.74 21.36 -0.63
CA LEU A 205 -8.45 20.62 -1.85
C LEU A 205 -9.67 20.55 -2.77
N SER A 206 -9.44 20.54 -4.09
CA SER A 206 -10.49 20.27 -5.08
C SER A 206 -11.04 18.85 -4.92
N SER A 207 -12.33 18.65 -5.12
CA SER A 207 -12.94 17.32 -5.14
C SER A 207 -12.41 16.41 -6.26
N SER A 208 -11.78 16.99 -7.28
CA SER A 208 -11.10 16.26 -8.36
C SER A 208 -9.67 15.82 -8.00
N THR A 209 -9.10 16.26 -6.86
CA THR A 209 -7.78 15.83 -6.41
C THR A 209 -7.82 14.36 -6.03
N PRO A 210 -7.01 13.48 -6.66
CA PRO A 210 -6.87 12.11 -6.22
C PRO A 210 -6.22 12.03 -4.84
N ILE A 211 -6.76 11.19 -3.97
CA ILE A 211 -6.26 11.00 -2.59
C ILE A 211 -5.67 9.61 -2.45
N VAL A 212 -4.47 9.52 -1.90
CA VAL A 212 -3.87 8.26 -1.43
C VAL A 212 -3.70 8.33 0.07
N VAL A 213 -4.37 7.45 0.80
CA VAL A 213 -4.21 7.30 2.25
C VAL A 213 -3.38 6.06 2.53
N PHE A 214 -2.42 6.15 3.42
CA PHE A 214 -1.68 4.98 3.89
C PHE A 214 -1.63 4.97 5.42
N ALA A 215 -1.93 3.81 5.99
CA ALA A 215 -1.94 3.54 7.42
C ALA A 215 -1.57 2.07 7.65
N HIS A 216 -1.18 1.68 8.85
CA HIS A 216 -0.81 0.29 9.11
C HIS A 216 -2.06 -0.60 9.17
N ILE A 217 -2.87 -0.45 10.21
CA ILE A 217 -4.09 -1.26 10.39
C ILE A 217 -5.14 -0.84 9.36
N PRO A 218 -5.87 -1.77 8.72
CA PRO A 218 -6.88 -1.47 7.72
C PRO A 218 -7.92 -0.45 8.19
N LEU A 219 -8.24 0.52 7.32
CA LEU A 219 -9.29 1.52 7.57
C LEU A 219 -10.71 0.98 7.31
N TRP A 220 -10.86 -0.32 7.24
CA TRP A 220 -12.15 -1.01 7.28
C TRP A 220 -12.03 -2.27 8.13
N THR A 221 -13.13 -2.72 8.73
CA THR A 221 -13.11 -3.95 9.51
C THR A 221 -13.10 -5.14 8.59
N ILE A 222 -12.00 -5.92 8.65
CA ILE A 222 -11.83 -7.18 7.91
C ILE A 222 -12.33 -8.36 8.76
N TYR A 223 -11.87 -8.44 10.00
CA TYR A 223 -12.22 -9.52 10.93
C TYR A 223 -12.20 -9.01 12.38
N PRO A 224 -13.39 -8.75 12.96
CA PRO A 224 -13.50 -8.14 14.29
C PRO A 224 -12.87 -8.98 15.40
N GLU A 225 -12.97 -10.30 15.30
CA GLU A 225 -12.47 -11.24 16.31
C GLU A 225 -10.96 -11.16 16.50
N TRP A 226 -10.23 -10.68 15.47
CA TRP A 226 -8.79 -10.46 15.54
C TRP A 226 -8.41 -8.98 15.64
N GLY A 227 -9.39 -8.08 15.78
CA GLY A 227 -9.14 -6.64 15.82
C GLY A 227 -8.66 -6.06 14.49
N TRP A 228 -8.87 -6.74 13.37
CA TRP A 228 -8.41 -6.29 12.06
C TRP A 228 -9.31 -5.20 11.49
N GLY A 229 -9.08 -3.99 11.94
CA GLY A 229 -9.80 -2.81 11.50
C GLY A 229 -9.45 -1.58 12.34
N THR A 230 -9.90 -0.40 11.93
CA THR A 230 -9.72 0.87 12.63
C THR A 230 -11.09 1.39 13.07
N GLU A 231 -11.26 1.63 14.37
CA GLU A 231 -12.55 1.87 15.01
C GLU A 231 -13.22 3.17 14.52
N ASP A 232 -12.44 4.24 14.44
CA ASP A 232 -12.90 5.58 14.03
C ASP A 232 -12.68 5.87 12.55
N SER A 233 -12.40 4.85 11.76
CA SER A 233 -12.17 4.96 10.30
C SER A 233 -13.35 5.57 9.54
N ALA A 234 -14.58 5.29 9.98
CA ALA A 234 -15.78 5.86 9.36
C ALA A 234 -15.80 7.39 9.41
N GLN A 235 -15.31 8.00 10.50
CA GLN A 235 -15.19 9.45 10.62
C GLN A 235 -14.11 9.98 9.67
N ALA A 236 -12.92 9.38 9.64
CA ALA A 236 -11.85 9.75 8.71
C ALA A 236 -12.33 9.68 7.26
N LEU A 237 -12.96 8.57 6.87
CA LEU A 237 -13.48 8.38 5.51
C LEU A 237 -14.61 9.39 5.18
N SER A 238 -15.37 9.86 6.17
CA SER A 238 -16.42 10.86 5.94
C SER A 238 -15.88 12.19 5.41
N TYR A 239 -14.68 12.61 5.85
CA TYR A 239 -14.01 13.81 5.36
C TYR A 239 -13.52 13.66 3.92
N LEU A 240 -13.27 12.41 3.49
CA LEU A 240 -12.75 12.07 2.16
C LEU A 240 -13.85 11.81 1.12
N LYS A 241 -15.09 11.51 1.51
CA LYS A 241 -16.18 11.10 0.60
C LYS A 241 -16.44 12.04 -0.58
N ARG A 242 -16.06 13.32 -0.47
CA ARG A 242 -16.25 14.32 -1.53
C ARG A 242 -15.25 14.21 -2.70
N PHE A 243 -14.16 13.48 -2.53
CA PHE A 243 -13.15 13.31 -3.59
C PHE A 243 -13.55 12.22 -4.56
N GLY A 244 -13.27 12.43 -5.86
CA GLY A 244 -13.68 11.50 -6.92
C GLY A 244 -12.91 10.17 -6.92
N SER A 245 -11.70 10.11 -6.32
CA SER A 245 -10.87 8.91 -6.26
C SER A 245 -10.07 8.88 -4.96
N ILE A 246 -10.25 7.82 -4.19
CA ILE A 246 -9.52 7.60 -2.93
C ILE A 246 -8.95 6.18 -2.96
N THR A 247 -7.66 6.05 -2.76
CA THR A 247 -6.96 4.76 -2.62
C THR A 247 -6.41 4.66 -1.21
N VAL A 248 -6.76 3.60 -0.49
CA VAL A 248 -6.28 3.31 0.87
C VAL A 248 -5.34 2.12 0.82
N LEU A 249 -4.12 2.30 1.33
CA LEU A 249 -3.07 1.30 1.37
C LEU A 249 -2.77 0.91 2.83
N ASN A 250 -2.84 -0.36 3.14
CA ASN A 250 -2.62 -0.89 4.49
C ASN A 250 -1.66 -2.08 4.49
N GLY A 251 -1.08 -2.37 5.66
CA GLY A 251 -0.33 -3.56 6.00
C GLY A 251 -1.08 -4.47 6.96
N HIS A 252 -0.40 -4.89 8.04
CA HIS A 252 -0.91 -5.56 9.22
C HIS A 252 -1.36 -7.01 9.03
N ILE A 253 -2.12 -7.31 7.99
CA ILE A 253 -2.71 -8.64 7.79
C ILE A 253 -1.86 -9.58 6.93
N HIS A 254 -0.77 -9.10 6.36
CA HIS A 254 0.20 -9.84 5.54
C HIS A 254 -0.41 -10.57 4.33
N GLN A 255 -1.56 -10.10 3.84
CA GLN A 255 -2.31 -10.70 2.72
C GLN A 255 -2.77 -9.62 1.75
N ILE A 256 -3.03 -10.02 0.51
CA ILE A 256 -3.67 -9.16 -0.48
C ILE A 256 -5.17 -9.30 -0.32
N LEU A 257 -5.81 -8.28 0.25
CA LEU A 257 -7.25 -8.12 0.21
C LEU A 257 -7.60 -6.79 -0.46
N GLN A 258 -8.72 -6.79 -1.15
CA GLN A 258 -9.25 -5.60 -1.82
C GLN A 258 -10.72 -5.42 -1.47
N LYS A 259 -11.12 -4.16 -1.27
CA LYS A 259 -12.52 -3.76 -1.14
C LYS A 259 -12.75 -2.49 -1.95
N VAL A 260 -13.88 -2.40 -2.60
CA VAL A 260 -14.34 -1.17 -3.27
C VAL A 260 -15.63 -0.73 -2.62
N GLU A 261 -15.68 0.53 -2.18
CA GLU A 261 -16.86 1.12 -1.57
C GLU A 261 -17.06 2.54 -2.13
N GLY A 262 -17.96 2.65 -3.10
CA GLY A 262 -18.15 3.91 -3.83
C GLY A 262 -16.91 4.34 -4.58
N ASN A 263 -16.37 5.50 -4.20
CA ASN A 263 -15.15 6.10 -4.77
C ASN A 263 -13.87 5.76 -3.97
N VAL A 264 -13.97 4.86 -2.99
CA VAL A 264 -12.84 4.41 -2.16
C VAL A 264 -12.45 2.98 -2.53
N THR A 265 -11.17 2.77 -2.80
CA THR A 265 -10.57 1.46 -2.97
C THR A 265 -9.62 1.18 -1.82
N PHE A 266 -9.78 0.04 -1.17
CA PHE A 266 -8.93 -0.41 -0.06
C PHE A 266 -8.07 -1.57 -0.50
N HIS A 267 -6.81 -1.56 -0.10
CA HIS A 267 -5.83 -2.56 -0.46
C HIS A 267 -4.93 -2.87 0.72
N THR A 268 -4.79 -4.14 1.06
CA THR A 268 -3.78 -4.60 2.01
C THR A 268 -2.62 -5.24 1.27
N ALA A 269 -1.41 -5.14 1.82
CA ALA A 269 -0.19 -5.64 1.21
C ALA A 269 0.25 -6.99 1.80
N ARG A 270 1.05 -7.72 1.04
CA ARG A 270 1.88 -8.81 1.57
C ARG A 270 2.97 -8.26 2.47
N SER A 271 3.34 -9.03 3.46
CA SER A 271 4.55 -8.80 4.27
C SER A 271 5.81 -9.14 3.47
N THR A 272 6.93 -8.54 3.83
CA THR A 272 8.26 -9.01 3.41
C THR A 272 8.87 -10.01 4.38
N ALA A 273 8.21 -10.25 5.54
CA ALA A 273 8.71 -11.15 6.61
C ALA A 273 8.05 -12.53 6.60
N PHE A 274 6.74 -12.60 6.77
CA PHE A 274 6.00 -13.87 6.86
C PHE A 274 4.51 -13.68 6.51
N PRO A 275 3.81 -14.73 6.04
CA PRO A 275 2.37 -14.68 5.82
C PRO A 275 1.58 -14.92 7.11
N GLN A 276 0.35 -14.41 7.16
CA GLN A 276 -0.64 -14.69 8.20
C GLN A 276 -1.81 -15.54 7.66
N PRO A 277 -2.55 -16.26 8.51
CA PRO A 277 -3.70 -17.05 8.08
C PRO A 277 -4.85 -16.16 7.60
N ALA A 278 -5.67 -16.68 6.70
CA ALA A 278 -6.90 -16.01 6.30
C ALA A 278 -7.84 -15.84 7.50
N PRO A 279 -8.68 -14.79 7.53
CA PRO A 279 -9.62 -14.54 8.61
C PRO A 279 -10.41 -15.79 9.00
N GLY A 280 -10.41 -16.14 10.30
CA GLY A 280 -11.17 -17.27 10.84
C GLY A 280 -10.62 -18.67 10.50
N THR A 281 -9.49 -18.81 9.81
CA THR A 281 -8.90 -20.13 9.48
C THR A 281 -7.89 -20.64 10.50
N ALA A 282 -7.59 -19.82 11.52
CA ALA A 282 -6.73 -20.17 12.65
C ALA A 282 -7.32 -19.63 13.96
N PRO A 283 -6.87 -20.12 15.12
CA PRO A 283 -7.36 -19.64 16.43
C PRO A 283 -7.01 -18.18 16.73
N ALA A 284 -5.91 -17.67 16.13
CA ALA A 284 -5.42 -16.30 16.33
C ALA A 284 -4.61 -15.83 15.11
N PRO A 285 -4.42 -14.51 14.93
CA PRO A 285 -3.48 -13.99 13.94
C PRO A 285 -2.04 -14.36 14.31
N GLY A 286 -1.13 -14.26 13.35
CA GLY A 286 0.30 -14.52 13.54
C GLY A 286 0.90 -15.35 12.40
N PRO A 287 2.22 -15.65 12.47
CA PRO A 287 2.91 -16.34 11.38
C PRO A 287 2.34 -17.74 11.08
N ILE A 288 2.09 -18.04 9.81
CA ILE A 288 1.86 -19.41 9.36
C ILE A 288 3.21 -20.14 9.41
N LYS A 289 3.36 -21.07 10.36
CA LYS A 289 4.65 -21.74 10.62
C LYS A 289 5.03 -22.78 9.57
N ASP A 290 4.04 -23.46 9.00
CA ASP A 290 4.24 -24.61 8.11
C ASP A 290 4.36 -24.22 6.63
N VAL A 291 4.99 -23.09 6.34
CA VAL A 291 5.28 -22.66 4.96
C VAL A 291 6.58 -23.32 4.52
N PRO A 292 6.57 -24.16 3.46
CA PRO A 292 7.80 -24.76 2.95
C PRO A 292 8.81 -23.65 2.53
N ALA A 293 10.08 -23.84 2.83
CA ALA A 293 11.12 -22.83 2.61
C ALA A 293 11.23 -22.40 1.13
N ASP A 294 10.99 -23.32 0.20
CA ASP A 294 10.94 -23.07 -1.25
C ASP A 294 9.68 -22.28 -1.70
N LYS A 295 8.65 -22.24 -0.86
CA LYS A 295 7.40 -21.48 -1.11
C LYS A 295 7.34 -20.15 -0.40
N LEU A 296 8.19 -19.91 0.59
CA LEU A 296 8.12 -18.70 1.40
C LEU A 296 8.11 -17.44 0.52
N ARG A 297 8.99 -17.34 -0.45
CA ARG A 297 9.11 -16.15 -1.31
C ARG A 297 7.90 -15.91 -2.21
N SER A 298 7.16 -16.95 -2.54
CA SER A 298 5.92 -16.81 -3.34
C SER A 298 4.74 -16.22 -2.56
N VAL A 299 4.82 -16.20 -1.22
CA VAL A 299 3.80 -15.60 -0.34
C VAL A 299 4.22 -14.26 0.26
N LEU A 300 5.50 -13.90 0.15
CA LEU A 300 6.03 -12.57 0.48
C LEU A 300 5.96 -11.65 -0.74
N GLY A 301 5.97 -10.31 -0.54
CA GLY A 301 5.91 -9.45 -1.71
C GLY A 301 6.03 -7.96 -1.44
N LEU A 302 5.92 -7.22 -2.52
CA LEU A 302 5.82 -5.76 -2.58
C LEU A 302 4.71 -5.37 -3.55
N ARG A 303 4.32 -4.11 -3.53
CA ARG A 303 3.28 -3.57 -4.41
C ARG A 303 3.80 -2.37 -5.17
N GLU A 304 3.69 -2.42 -6.47
CA GLU A 304 3.91 -1.28 -7.36
C GLU A 304 2.59 -0.55 -7.58
N VAL A 305 2.61 0.77 -7.45
CA VAL A 305 1.45 1.64 -7.67
C VAL A 305 1.83 2.67 -8.71
N THR A 306 1.14 2.68 -9.83
CA THR A 306 1.35 3.63 -10.92
C THR A 306 0.18 4.58 -11.02
N TYR A 307 0.45 5.87 -10.98
CA TYR A 307 -0.50 6.93 -11.26
C TYR A 307 -0.44 7.30 -12.74
N LEU A 308 -1.59 7.25 -13.40
CA LEU A 308 -1.76 7.68 -14.77
C LEU A 308 -2.56 8.98 -14.77
N SER A 309 -1.98 10.08 -15.26
CA SER A 309 -2.70 11.35 -15.38
C SER A 309 -3.88 11.22 -16.36
N ASN A 310 -4.97 11.93 -16.13
CA ASN A 310 -6.21 11.99 -16.90
C ASN A 310 -7.36 11.10 -16.40
N ASN A 311 -7.71 11.22 -15.11
CA ASN A 311 -8.89 10.58 -14.48
C ASN A 311 -8.88 9.04 -14.45
N SER A 312 -7.74 8.42 -14.60
CA SER A 312 -7.63 6.97 -14.44
C SER A 312 -7.34 6.61 -12.97
N PRO A 313 -7.95 5.55 -12.44
CA PRO A 313 -7.57 5.02 -11.14
C PRO A 313 -6.10 4.60 -11.14
N LEU A 314 -5.51 4.52 -9.95
CA LEU A 314 -4.15 4.00 -9.78
C LEU A 314 -4.08 2.55 -10.27
N ALA A 315 -3.09 2.24 -11.11
CA ALA A 315 -2.78 0.86 -11.41
C ALA A 315 -1.97 0.26 -10.25
N ILE A 316 -2.45 -0.85 -9.71
CA ILE A 316 -1.84 -1.53 -8.57
C ILE A 316 -1.43 -2.92 -9.00
N VAL A 317 -0.15 -3.27 -8.80
CA VAL A 317 0.43 -4.56 -9.13
C VAL A 317 1.13 -5.13 -7.91
N ASP A 318 0.68 -6.30 -7.44
CA ASP A 318 1.32 -7.04 -6.38
C ASP A 318 2.30 -8.05 -6.96
N SER A 319 3.56 -8.00 -6.50
CA SER A 319 4.63 -8.86 -6.96
C SER A 319 5.17 -9.72 -5.83
N ALA A 320 5.28 -11.04 -6.04
CA ALA A 320 5.93 -11.94 -5.09
C ALA A 320 7.46 -11.76 -5.14
N LEU A 321 8.18 -12.14 -4.08
CA LEU A 321 9.64 -12.06 -4.03
C LEU A 321 10.32 -13.16 -4.86
N GLY A 322 9.64 -14.27 -5.12
CA GLY A 322 10.17 -15.38 -5.93
C GLY A 322 9.09 -16.07 -6.72
#